data_813ae785eefc428e67c5380821165f65
#
_entry.id   813ae785eefc428e67c5380821165f65
#
_cell.length_a   1.000
_cell.length_b   1.000
_cell.length_c   1.000
_cell.angle_alpha   90.00
_cell.angle_beta   90.00
_cell.angle_gamma   90.00
#
_symmetry.space_group_name_H-M   'P 1'
#
loop_
_entity.id
_entity.type
_entity.pdbx_description
1 polymer ?
#
loop_
_entity_poly.entity_id
_entity_poly.type
_entity_poly.pdbx_seq_one_letter_code
_entity_poly.pdbx_strand_id
1 'polypeptide(L)'
;MSEEIRFDGKVAIVTGAGNGLGRAHALLLGSRGAKVVVNDLGVSTDGRGSSSAAADAVVAEIRALGGEAVADHHSVTEGEKIVATALEAFGTVDILINNAGILRDTSFHKMTEEQWDLIQDVHVKGAFRLTHAVWPIMRDKGYGRIVMTASGAGIFGNFGQCNYSTAKSGLIGFANSLAIEGASKNIRVNTIAPIAASRMVIASGLFPEEMHERLKVEDVAPLVGWLCSEQCPDTGGLFEVGGGFHAKYRWERSKGRFLHTNTLSPELVRDNWARITQFDEQSVHPANGGESFKEFFERLDSPAKGGNAFVDMEVAANAVSYLETEYDQNDAALYALAVGAAKDPLDRTELLYVNEFAGDDFRVLPTMAVLPATEVFLRAAKSGEPQLEGLNLPFGKGLHGEQYTVMYRPLPPKAKLKHTMRLKAAIDKGKSSVSILAIETTDEHGTPLFYNEVTGFYPGVPGAGLERVASEEINVAPSREPDAVLADATEVNQALLYRLCGDWNPMHVDPDYAAKAGYEKPFLHGLCTFGYLGRHVIKAFCGNDSRLFKSVRARFASIVMPGDTLETRMWRESATRIIVEMRAVERDVIVLKNGAVELFESVPA
;
A
#
# COMPACT_ATOMS: atom_id res chain seq x y z
N MET A 1 8.49 16.70 -44.74
CA MET A 1 8.54 17.82 -43.78
C MET A 1 7.15 17.94 -43.21
N SER A 2 6.98 18.01 -41.91
CA SER A 2 5.65 18.21 -41.29
C SER A 2 5.10 19.59 -41.68
N GLU A 3 3.81 19.67 -41.96
CA GLU A 3 3.11 20.91 -42.28
C GLU A 3 3.29 21.94 -41.16
N GLU A 4 3.57 23.18 -41.50
CA GLU A 4 3.76 24.24 -40.54
C GLU A 4 2.47 24.56 -39.80
N ILE A 5 2.51 24.64 -38.45
CA ILE A 5 1.38 25.05 -37.66
C ILE A 5 1.14 26.55 -37.85
N ARG A 6 -0.03 26.92 -38.33
CA ARG A 6 -0.46 28.28 -38.60
C ARG A 6 -1.72 28.65 -37.83
N PHE A 7 -1.93 29.96 -37.65
CA PHE A 7 -3.03 30.56 -36.92
C PHE A 7 -3.81 31.58 -37.76
N ASP A 8 -3.82 31.40 -39.08
CA ASP A 8 -4.52 32.30 -39.98
C ASP A 8 -6.01 32.43 -39.61
N GLY A 9 -6.47 33.67 -39.50
CA GLY A 9 -7.82 34.00 -39.10
C GLY A 9 -8.13 33.85 -37.62
N LYS A 10 -7.18 33.45 -36.78
CA LYS A 10 -7.34 33.40 -35.31
C LYS A 10 -6.95 34.72 -34.65
N VAL A 11 -7.64 35.07 -33.61
CA VAL A 11 -7.37 36.26 -32.78
C VAL A 11 -6.84 35.80 -31.41
N ALA A 12 -5.68 36.28 -31.03
CA ALA A 12 -5.00 35.96 -29.80
C ALA A 12 -4.84 37.16 -28.88
N ILE A 13 -5.18 37.02 -27.61
CA ILE A 13 -4.82 37.96 -26.53
C ILE A 13 -3.64 37.35 -25.76
N VAL A 14 -2.54 38.12 -25.64
CA VAL A 14 -1.40 37.76 -24.82
C VAL A 14 -1.19 38.82 -23.76
N THR A 15 -1.27 38.43 -22.47
CA THR A 15 -1.07 39.36 -21.36
C THR A 15 0.36 39.40 -20.87
N GLY A 16 0.85 40.55 -20.39
CA GLY A 16 2.26 40.74 -20.05
C GLY A 16 3.17 40.55 -21.25
N ALA A 17 2.71 40.97 -22.42
CA ALA A 17 3.32 40.66 -23.70
C ALA A 17 4.37 41.70 -24.19
N GLY A 18 4.62 42.73 -23.42
CA GLY A 18 5.61 43.75 -23.75
C GLY A 18 7.08 43.24 -23.62
N ASN A 19 7.30 42.15 -22.87
CA ASN A 19 8.65 41.62 -22.64
C ASN A 19 8.65 40.11 -22.38
N GLY A 20 9.83 39.51 -22.35
CA GLY A 20 10.09 38.15 -21.89
C GLY A 20 9.22 37.08 -22.57
N LEU A 21 8.64 36.19 -21.79
CA LEU A 21 7.81 35.08 -22.28
C LEU A 21 6.62 35.57 -23.12
N GLY A 22 5.87 36.56 -22.61
CA GLY A 22 4.69 37.08 -23.30
C GLY A 22 5.03 37.67 -24.67
N ARG A 23 6.16 38.43 -24.78
CA ARG A 23 6.67 38.91 -26.07
C ARG A 23 6.99 37.75 -27.01
N ALA A 24 7.69 36.72 -26.52
CA ALA A 24 8.04 35.55 -27.36
C ALA A 24 6.78 34.83 -27.87
N HIS A 25 5.75 34.68 -27.04
CA HIS A 25 4.46 34.09 -27.45
C HIS A 25 3.75 34.95 -28.50
N ALA A 26 3.69 36.27 -28.29
CA ALA A 26 3.03 37.21 -29.19
C ALA A 26 3.73 37.22 -30.59
N LEU A 27 5.06 37.27 -30.62
CA LEU A 27 5.83 37.21 -31.85
C LEU A 27 5.64 35.89 -32.59
N LEU A 28 5.68 34.74 -31.89
CA LEU A 28 5.46 33.44 -32.52
C LEU A 28 4.07 33.37 -33.17
N LEU A 29 3.03 33.73 -32.44
CA LEU A 29 1.65 33.67 -32.96
C LEU A 29 1.45 34.64 -34.12
N GLY A 30 1.94 35.88 -34.01
CA GLY A 30 1.85 36.89 -35.06
C GLY A 30 2.60 36.48 -36.33
N SER A 31 3.82 35.95 -36.24
CA SER A 31 4.59 35.47 -37.40
C SER A 31 3.94 34.27 -38.08
N ARG A 32 3.06 33.54 -37.39
CA ARG A 32 2.31 32.40 -37.91
C ARG A 32 0.87 32.71 -38.31
N GLY A 33 0.52 33.98 -38.47
CA GLY A 33 -0.75 34.43 -39.03
C GLY A 33 -1.85 34.77 -38.07
N ALA A 34 -1.61 34.68 -36.75
CA ALA A 34 -2.61 35.18 -35.76
C ALA A 34 -2.67 36.70 -35.76
N LYS A 35 -3.87 37.28 -35.53
CA LYS A 35 -4.08 38.67 -35.16
C LYS A 35 -3.90 38.81 -33.63
N VAL A 36 -2.98 39.65 -33.18
CA VAL A 36 -2.52 39.62 -31.79
C VAL A 36 -2.90 40.92 -31.05
N VAL A 37 -3.57 40.81 -29.91
CA VAL A 37 -3.66 41.89 -28.91
C VAL A 37 -2.48 41.73 -27.96
N VAL A 38 -1.55 42.64 -28.00
CA VAL A 38 -0.38 42.72 -27.13
C VAL A 38 -0.74 43.55 -25.90
N ASN A 39 -1.14 42.87 -24.81
CA ASN A 39 -1.48 43.58 -23.59
C ASN A 39 -0.26 43.64 -22.65
N ASP A 40 0.07 44.86 -22.22
CA ASP A 40 1.08 45.11 -21.18
C ASP A 40 0.85 46.45 -20.51
N LEU A 41 0.74 46.50 -19.19
CA LEU A 41 0.61 47.71 -18.41
C LEU A 41 1.93 48.50 -18.32
N GLY A 42 3.06 47.87 -18.69
CA GLY A 42 4.38 48.50 -18.66
C GLY A 42 4.92 48.75 -17.26
N VAL A 43 4.60 47.86 -16.33
CA VAL A 43 5.09 47.91 -14.94
C VAL A 43 6.47 47.28 -14.79
N SER A 44 7.16 47.64 -13.71
CA SER A 44 8.35 46.90 -13.25
C SER A 44 8.01 45.49 -12.77
N THR A 45 9.02 44.61 -12.57
CA THR A 45 8.83 43.22 -12.12
C THR A 45 8.11 43.13 -10.76
N ASP A 46 8.13 44.19 -9.97
CA ASP A 46 7.45 44.29 -8.68
C ASP A 46 6.05 45.00 -8.77
N GLY A 47 5.58 45.32 -9.99
CA GLY A 47 4.26 45.85 -10.25
C GLY A 47 4.13 47.38 -10.06
N ARG A 48 5.22 48.12 -10.15
CA ARG A 48 5.20 49.60 -10.02
C ARG A 48 5.32 50.30 -11.36
N GLY A 49 4.67 51.48 -11.45
CA GLY A 49 4.68 52.33 -12.65
C GLY A 49 3.73 51.87 -13.74
N SER A 50 3.79 52.50 -14.90
CA SER A 50 3.10 52.13 -16.13
C SER A 50 3.77 52.77 -17.32
N SER A 51 3.75 52.09 -18.51
CA SER A 51 4.29 52.62 -19.76
C SER A 51 3.69 51.89 -20.96
N SER A 52 3.26 52.62 -21.97
CA SER A 52 2.77 52.04 -23.24
C SER A 52 3.90 51.52 -24.14
N ALA A 53 5.12 51.99 -23.95
CA ALA A 53 6.22 51.77 -24.88
C ALA A 53 6.55 50.27 -25.11
N ALA A 54 6.40 49.40 -24.11
CA ALA A 54 6.73 47.99 -24.23
C ALA A 54 5.73 47.23 -25.14
N ALA A 55 4.42 47.45 -24.96
CA ALA A 55 3.40 46.83 -25.82
C ALA A 55 3.51 47.38 -27.28
N ASP A 56 3.66 48.68 -27.40
CA ASP A 56 3.78 49.34 -28.72
C ASP A 56 4.99 48.87 -29.53
N ALA A 57 6.12 48.63 -28.86
CA ALA A 57 7.32 48.08 -29.50
C ALA A 57 7.08 46.67 -30.06
N VAL A 58 6.43 45.78 -29.30
CA VAL A 58 6.12 44.41 -29.77
C VAL A 58 5.09 44.43 -30.91
N VAL A 59 4.10 45.32 -30.87
CA VAL A 59 3.19 45.51 -32.02
C VAL A 59 3.98 45.93 -33.27
N ALA A 60 4.93 46.86 -33.17
CA ALA A 60 5.77 47.27 -34.30
C ALA A 60 6.61 46.10 -34.84
N GLU A 61 7.16 45.25 -33.95
CA GLU A 61 7.90 44.05 -34.36
C GLU A 61 7.01 43.06 -35.11
N ILE A 62 5.80 42.75 -34.61
CA ILE A 62 4.87 41.82 -35.27
C ILE A 62 4.49 42.36 -36.65
N ARG A 63 4.22 43.66 -36.79
CA ARG A 63 3.89 44.30 -38.07
C ARG A 63 5.07 44.26 -39.03
N ALA A 64 6.30 44.45 -38.54
CA ALA A 64 7.51 44.37 -39.36
C ALA A 64 7.73 42.94 -39.90
N LEU A 65 7.25 41.91 -39.19
CA LEU A 65 7.25 40.51 -39.64
C LEU A 65 6.06 40.18 -40.57
N GLY A 66 5.24 41.15 -40.93
CA GLY A 66 4.07 40.96 -41.79
C GLY A 66 2.79 40.52 -41.10
N GLY A 67 2.77 40.45 -39.77
CA GLY A 67 1.60 40.10 -38.96
C GLY A 67 0.68 41.29 -38.63
N GLU A 68 -0.49 41.00 -38.04
CA GLU A 68 -1.45 42.00 -37.59
C GLU A 68 -1.44 42.04 -36.06
N ALA A 69 -1.29 43.24 -35.45
CA ALA A 69 -1.32 43.40 -34.00
C ALA A 69 -1.81 44.78 -33.57
N VAL A 70 -2.41 44.85 -32.39
CA VAL A 70 -2.78 46.05 -31.67
C VAL A 70 -2.28 46.01 -30.22
N ALA A 71 -1.94 47.19 -29.67
CA ALA A 71 -1.52 47.27 -28.27
C ALA A 71 -2.72 47.51 -27.38
N ASP A 72 -2.65 46.99 -26.15
CA ASP A 72 -3.56 47.24 -25.07
C ASP A 72 -2.77 47.53 -23.78
N HIS A 73 -3.15 48.54 -23.03
CA HIS A 73 -2.42 49.06 -21.88
C HIS A 73 -3.22 48.96 -20.56
N HIS A 74 -4.35 48.26 -20.57
CA HIS A 74 -5.15 48.05 -19.37
C HIS A 74 -4.52 47.04 -18.44
N SER A 75 -4.81 47.16 -17.15
CA SER A 75 -4.45 46.14 -16.16
C SER A 75 -5.23 44.85 -16.41
N VAL A 76 -4.59 43.71 -16.17
CA VAL A 76 -5.30 42.40 -16.23
C VAL A 76 -6.48 42.30 -15.26
N THR A 77 -6.51 43.17 -14.22
CA THR A 77 -7.67 43.30 -13.33
C THR A 77 -8.85 43.99 -13.98
N GLU A 78 -8.67 44.55 -15.18
CA GLU A 78 -9.71 45.14 -16.03
C GLU A 78 -9.95 44.31 -17.29
N GLY A 79 -10.02 42.97 -17.15
CA GLY A 79 -10.04 42.01 -18.25
C GLY A 79 -11.08 42.28 -19.33
N GLU A 80 -12.25 42.80 -18.99
CA GLU A 80 -13.30 43.17 -19.93
C GLU A 80 -12.85 44.27 -20.92
N LYS A 81 -12.00 45.22 -20.49
CA LYS A 81 -11.47 46.29 -21.38
C LYS A 81 -10.45 45.70 -22.37
N ILE A 82 -9.62 44.78 -21.92
CA ILE A 82 -8.64 44.10 -22.80
C ILE A 82 -9.38 43.29 -23.87
N VAL A 83 -10.47 42.60 -23.49
CA VAL A 83 -11.28 41.85 -24.45
C VAL A 83 -12.01 42.78 -25.41
N ALA A 84 -12.50 43.95 -24.94
CA ALA A 84 -13.10 44.95 -25.80
C ALA A 84 -12.13 45.43 -26.88
N THR A 85 -10.84 45.66 -26.55
CA THR A 85 -9.81 46.00 -27.54
C THR A 85 -9.70 44.94 -28.66
N ALA A 86 -9.79 43.62 -28.29
CA ALA A 86 -9.76 42.55 -29.29
C ALA A 86 -11.02 42.53 -30.16
N LEU A 87 -12.18 42.75 -29.57
CA LEU A 87 -13.46 42.79 -30.29
C LEU A 87 -13.56 43.99 -31.24
N GLU A 88 -13.11 45.16 -30.81
CA GLU A 88 -13.10 46.39 -31.62
C GLU A 88 -12.12 46.26 -32.82
N ALA A 89 -10.95 45.68 -32.58
CA ALA A 89 -9.93 45.55 -33.62
C ALA A 89 -10.16 44.37 -34.59
N PHE A 90 -10.67 43.24 -34.09
CA PHE A 90 -10.67 41.99 -34.82
C PHE A 90 -11.98 41.19 -34.78
N GLY A 91 -12.97 41.65 -34.00
CA GLY A 91 -14.33 41.10 -33.96
C GLY A 91 -14.52 39.79 -33.16
N THR A 92 -13.45 39.17 -32.65
CA THR A 92 -13.54 37.87 -31.93
C THR A 92 -12.33 37.65 -31.05
N VAL A 93 -12.36 36.56 -30.26
CA VAL A 93 -11.18 36.00 -29.55
C VAL A 93 -11.18 34.48 -29.66
N ASP A 94 -10.08 33.92 -30.10
CA ASP A 94 -9.86 32.47 -30.27
C ASP A 94 -8.86 31.89 -29.27
N ILE A 95 -7.85 32.69 -28.93
CA ILE A 95 -6.72 32.27 -28.10
C ILE A 95 -6.53 33.30 -26.97
N LEU A 96 -6.37 32.82 -25.75
CA LEU A 96 -6.03 33.63 -24.58
C LEU A 96 -4.80 33.04 -23.87
N ILE A 97 -3.74 33.83 -23.75
CA ILE A 97 -2.55 33.47 -22.97
C ILE A 97 -2.49 34.36 -21.74
N ASN A 98 -2.86 33.79 -20.59
CA ASN A 98 -2.73 34.40 -19.28
C ASN A 98 -1.28 34.26 -18.80
N ASN A 99 -0.44 35.23 -19.17
CA ASN A 99 0.98 35.22 -18.87
C ASN A 99 1.40 36.35 -17.92
N ALA A 100 0.67 37.45 -17.82
CA ALA A 100 1.00 38.57 -16.95
C ALA A 100 1.25 38.14 -15.51
N GLY A 101 2.28 38.70 -14.89
CA GLY A 101 2.63 38.39 -13.52
C GLY A 101 3.69 39.32 -12.93
N ILE A 102 3.75 39.35 -11.61
CA ILE A 102 4.69 40.12 -10.80
C ILE A 102 5.20 39.26 -9.63
N LEU A 103 6.27 39.71 -8.95
CA LEU A 103 6.80 39.09 -7.74
C LEU A 103 6.80 40.05 -6.55
N ARG A 104 6.50 39.53 -5.39
CA ARG A 104 6.59 40.22 -4.07
C ARG A 104 7.12 39.20 -3.05
N ASP A 105 8.37 38.76 -3.28
CA ASP A 105 9.00 37.70 -2.52
C ASP A 105 9.40 38.23 -1.12
N THR A 106 8.94 37.53 -0.09
CA THR A 106 9.33 37.75 1.29
C THR A 106 8.98 36.53 2.15
N SER A 107 9.74 36.30 3.21
CA SER A 107 9.43 35.20 4.13
C SER A 107 8.04 35.41 4.76
N PHE A 108 7.29 34.31 4.96
CA PHE A 108 5.88 34.33 5.35
C PHE A 108 5.61 35.22 6.57
N HIS A 109 6.44 35.13 7.61
CA HIS A 109 6.25 35.93 8.84
C HIS A 109 6.45 37.45 8.67
N LYS A 110 7.01 37.90 7.52
CA LYS A 110 7.20 39.31 7.17
C LYS A 110 6.27 39.76 6.07
N MET A 111 5.49 38.83 5.48
CA MET A 111 4.57 39.14 4.38
C MET A 111 3.43 40.01 4.87
N THR A 112 3.17 41.09 4.15
CA THR A 112 2.02 41.97 4.43
C THR A 112 0.80 41.52 3.62
N GLU A 113 -0.38 41.86 4.10
CA GLU A 113 -1.64 41.61 3.40
C GLU A 113 -1.66 42.26 2.02
N GLU A 114 -1.12 43.47 1.88
CA GLU A 114 -0.98 44.14 0.58
C GLU A 114 -0.12 43.37 -0.41
N GLN A 115 1.00 42.76 0.07
CA GLN A 115 1.83 41.94 -0.78
C GLN A 115 1.13 40.65 -1.20
N TRP A 116 0.33 40.10 -0.33
CA TRP A 116 -0.49 38.92 -0.62
C TRP A 116 -1.57 39.27 -1.65
N ASP A 117 -2.39 40.26 -1.36
CA ASP A 117 -3.56 40.65 -2.17
C ASP A 117 -3.15 41.07 -3.59
N LEU A 118 -2.09 41.84 -3.73
CA LEU A 118 -1.61 42.27 -5.03
C LEU A 118 -1.22 41.07 -5.92
N ILE A 119 -0.56 40.05 -5.36
CA ILE A 119 -0.20 38.84 -6.12
C ILE A 119 -1.46 38.06 -6.50
N GLN A 120 -2.44 37.92 -5.61
CA GLN A 120 -3.71 37.25 -5.94
C GLN A 120 -4.51 38.04 -6.99
N ASP A 121 -4.57 39.35 -6.87
CA ASP A 121 -5.28 40.19 -7.82
C ASP A 121 -4.71 40.13 -9.23
N VAL A 122 -3.39 40.18 -9.37
CA VAL A 122 -2.74 40.13 -10.69
C VAL A 122 -2.83 38.76 -11.31
N HIS A 123 -2.44 37.72 -10.57
CA HIS A 123 -2.28 36.37 -11.13
C HIS A 123 -3.62 35.63 -11.22
N VAL A 124 -4.39 35.57 -10.15
CA VAL A 124 -5.61 34.75 -10.09
C VAL A 124 -6.81 35.51 -10.60
N LYS A 125 -7.08 36.67 -10.02
CA LYS A 125 -8.24 37.49 -10.37
C LYS A 125 -8.12 38.08 -11.78
N GLY A 126 -6.91 38.46 -12.20
CA GLY A 126 -6.63 38.89 -13.58
C GLY A 126 -6.93 37.81 -14.59
N ALA A 127 -6.40 36.59 -14.38
CA ALA A 127 -6.69 35.44 -15.24
C ALA A 127 -8.19 35.08 -15.24
N PHE A 128 -8.86 35.15 -14.07
CA PHE A 128 -10.30 34.93 -13.97
C PHE A 128 -11.08 35.94 -14.80
N ARG A 129 -10.84 37.24 -14.64
CA ARG A 129 -11.60 38.31 -15.34
C ARG A 129 -11.45 38.23 -16.86
N LEU A 130 -10.23 38.01 -17.36
CA LEU A 130 -9.99 37.82 -18.77
C LEU A 130 -10.66 36.56 -19.32
N THR A 131 -10.47 35.45 -18.64
CA THR A 131 -11.07 34.16 -19.06
C THR A 131 -12.61 34.25 -19.02
N HIS A 132 -13.18 34.86 -18.00
CA HIS A 132 -14.61 35.02 -17.88
C HIS A 132 -15.18 35.89 -19.02
N ALA A 133 -14.48 36.96 -19.41
CA ALA A 133 -14.91 37.83 -20.49
C ALA A 133 -14.80 37.17 -21.89
N VAL A 134 -13.82 36.35 -22.15
CA VAL A 134 -13.68 35.60 -23.43
C VAL A 134 -14.54 34.33 -23.49
N TRP A 135 -14.95 33.80 -22.35
CA TRP A 135 -15.64 32.51 -22.26
C TRP A 135 -16.95 32.44 -23.07
N PRO A 136 -17.87 33.41 -22.98
CA PRO A 136 -19.07 33.42 -23.81
C PRO A 136 -18.76 33.41 -25.31
N ILE A 137 -17.77 34.23 -25.73
CA ILE A 137 -17.36 34.34 -27.14
C ILE A 137 -16.86 32.99 -27.66
N MET A 138 -16.00 32.34 -26.92
CA MET A 138 -15.47 31.01 -27.27
C MET A 138 -16.55 29.91 -27.27
N ARG A 139 -17.48 29.98 -26.29
CA ARG A 139 -18.62 29.03 -26.22
C ARG A 139 -19.57 29.17 -27.42
N ASP A 140 -19.92 30.38 -27.78
CA ASP A 140 -20.83 30.65 -28.91
C ASP A 140 -20.21 30.24 -30.24
N LYS A 141 -18.90 30.43 -30.36
CA LYS A 141 -18.10 30.00 -31.54
C LYS A 141 -17.85 28.50 -31.60
N GLY A 142 -17.90 27.78 -30.48
CA GLY A 142 -17.51 26.37 -30.38
C GLY A 142 -16.01 26.14 -30.58
N TYR A 143 -15.20 27.14 -30.16
CA TYR A 143 -13.75 27.06 -30.26
C TYR A 143 -13.09 28.00 -29.25
N GLY A 144 -12.09 27.53 -28.55
CA GLY A 144 -11.22 28.34 -27.68
C GLY A 144 -9.94 27.62 -27.30
N ARG A 145 -8.85 28.38 -27.15
CA ARG A 145 -7.56 27.88 -26.65
C ARG A 145 -7.07 28.82 -25.54
N ILE A 146 -6.89 28.29 -24.35
CA ILE A 146 -6.49 29.08 -23.18
C ILE A 146 -5.24 28.45 -22.58
N VAL A 147 -4.21 29.26 -22.38
CA VAL A 147 -2.98 28.83 -21.70
C VAL A 147 -2.80 29.67 -20.45
N MET A 148 -2.66 28.98 -19.30
CA MET A 148 -2.30 29.57 -18.01
C MET A 148 -0.80 29.43 -17.77
N THR A 149 -0.17 30.49 -17.30
CA THR A 149 1.25 30.46 -16.92
C THR A 149 1.40 30.27 -15.43
N ALA A 150 1.62 29.02 -15.00
CA ALA A 150 1.98 28.65 -13.63
C ALA A 150 3.49 28.83 -13.39
N SER A 151 4.07 28.02 -12.55
CA SER A 151 5.49 28.02 -12.20
C SER A 151 5.83 26.72 -11.45
N GLY A 152 7.09 26.29 -11.46
CA GLY A 152 7.61 25.27 -10.56
C GLY A 152 7.34 25.60 -9.08
N ALA A 153 7.36 26.89 -8.71
CA ALA A 153 6.98 27.32 -7.37
C ALA A 153 5.51 27.02 -7.03
N GLY A 154 4.60 27.03 -8.02
CA GLY A 154 3.19 26.65 -7.85
C GLY A 154 2.98 25.13 -7.72
N ILE A 155 3.95 24.32 -8.16
CA ILE A 155 3.89 22.85 -8.07
C ILE A 155 4.55 22.35 -6.78
N PHE A 156 5.73 22.88 -6.46
CA PHE A 156 6.59 22.36 -5.38
C PHE A 156 6.72 23.31 -4.18
N GLY A 157 6.23 24.53 -4.30
CA GLY A 157 6.53 25.60 -3.35
C GLY A 157 7.93 26.19 -3.55
N ASN A 158 8.16 27.38 -2.98
CA ASN A 158 9.50 27.99 -2.91
C ASN A 158 9.58 28.88 -1.67
N PHE A 159 10.77 28.94 -1.05
CA PHE A 159 11.01 29.79 0.11
C PHE A 159 10.77 31.28 -0.22
N GLY A 160 10.03 31.97 0.61
CA GLY A 160 9.73 33.39 0.44
C GLY A 160 8.67 33.71 -0.62
N GLN A 161 8.03 32.70 -1.23
CA GLN A 161 7.03 32.87 -2.30
C GLN A 161 5.66 32.30 -1.94
N CYS A 162 5.25 32.35 -0.68
CA CYS A 162 3.99 31.77 -0.24
C CYS A 162 2.77 32.35 -1.01
N ASN A 163 2.72 33.69 -1.22
CA ASN A 163 1.71 34.37 -2.02
C ASN A 163 1.75 33.94 -3.49
N TYR A 164 2.94 33.93 -4.10
CA TYR A 164 3.16 33.58 -5.51
C TYR A 164 2.89 32.09 -5.78
N SER A 165 3.41 31.21 -4.93
CA SER A 165 3.17 29.77 -5.04
C SER A 165 1.69 29.43 -4.95
N THR A 166 0.95 30.08 -4.03
CA THR A 166 -0.50 29.92 -3.90
C THR A 166 -1.22 30.37 -5.17
N ALA A 167 -0.88 31.54 -5.71
CA ALA A 167 -1.49 32.04 -6.93
C ALA A 167 -1.24 31.13 -8.13
N LYS A 168 0.01 30.66 -8.29
CA LYS A 168 0.39 29.79 -9.41
C LYS A 168 -0.17 28.39 -9.30
N SER A 169 -0.32 27.85 -8.08
CA SER A 169 -1.04 26.60 -7.83
C SER A 169 -2.55 26.77 -8.10
N GLY A 170 -3.13 27.91 -7.73
CA GLY A 170 -4.54 28.24 -8.01
C GLY A 170 -4.87 28.24 -9.51
N LEU A 171 -3.94 28.70 -10.36
CA LEU A 171 -4.11 28.66 -11.82
C LEU A 171 -4.17 27.21 -12.37
N ILE A 172 -3.47 26.26 -11.76
CA ILE A 172 -3.55 24.84 -12.17
C ILE A 172 -4.96 24.30 -11.89
N GLY A 173 -5.48 24.50 -10.68
CA GLY A 173 -6.86 24.09 -10.34
C GLY A 173 -7.92 24.80 -11.19
N PHE A 174 -7.73 26.08 -11.48
CA PHE A 174 -8.61 26.85 -12.34
C PHE A 174 -8.63 26.29 -13.78
N ALA A 175 -7.46 26.02 -14.36
CA ALA A 175 -7.35 25.43 -15.69
C ALA A 175 -7.99 24.04 -15.76
N ASN A 176 -7.83 23.20 -14.73
CA ASN A 176 -8.43 21.87 -14.68
C ASN A 176 -9.96 21.92 -14.69
N SER A 177 -10.56 22.83 -13.91
CA SER A 177 -12.02 23.02 -13.89
C SER A 177 -12.55 23.52 -15.23
N LEU A 178 -11.91 24.53 -15.81
CA LEU A 178 -12.26 25.08 -17.11
C LEU A 178 -12.11 24.06 -18.26
N ALA A 179 -11.11 23.19 -18.19
CA ALA A 179 -10.92 22.13 -19.18
C ALA A 179 -12.11 21.16 -19.21
N ILE A 180 -12.68 20.84 -18.03
CA ILE A 180 -13.88 19.99 -17.92
C ILE A 180 -15.11 20.75 -18.49
N GLU A 181 -15.32 21.99 -18.07
CA GLU A 181 -16.46 22.81 -18.50
C GLU A 181 -16.43 23.13 -20.00
N GLY A 182 -15.24 23.34 -20.56
CA GLY A 182 -15.03 23.72 -21.97
C GLY A 182 -15.11 22.56 -22.96
N ALA A 183 -15.00 21.31 -22.48
CA ALA A 183 -14.85 20.13 -23.36
C ALA A 183 -15.96 20.01 -24.42
N SER A 184 -17.24 20.21 -24.04
CA SER A 184 -18.38 20.11 -24.95
C SER A 184 -18.45 21.25 -26.00
N LYS A 185 -17.62 22.29 -25.84
CA LYS A 185 -17.58 23.47 -26.72
C LYS A 185 -16.23 23.63 -27.42
N ASN A 186 -15.43 22.57 -27.45
CA ASN A 186 -14.07 22.59 -28.04
C ASN A 186 -13.21 23.74 -27.47
N ILE A 187 -13.40 24.09 -26.21
CA ILE A 187 -12.54 25.01 -25.49
C ILE A 187 -11.53 24.17 -24.74
N ARG A 188 -10.25 24.33 -25.06
CA ARG A 188 -9.14 23.60 -24.43
C ARG A 188 -8.34 24.54 -23.56
N VAL A 189 -8.07 24.12 -22.34
CA VAL A 189 -7.37 24.92 -21.34
C VAL A 189 -6.19 24.11 -20.80
N ASN A 190 -4.99 24.64 -20.95
CA ASN A 190 -3.77 24.00 -20.48
C ASN A 190 -2.92 24.96 -19.65
N THR A 191 -1.98 24.41 -18.90
CA THR A 191 -1.10 25.19 -18.02
C THR A 191 0.35 24.89 -18.36
N ILE A 192 1.19 25.91 -18.39
CA ILE A 192 2.64 25.77 -18.49
C ILE A 192 3.33 26.19 -17.19
N ALA A 193 4.43 25.52 -16.84
CA ALA A 193 5.39 25.92 -15.82
C ALA A 193 6.74 26.18 -16.50
N PRO A 194 7.00 27.44 -16.95
CA PRO A 194 8.18 27.75 -17.75
C PRO A 194 9.44 27.83 -16.89
N ILE A 195 10.55 27.35 -17.46
CA ILE A 195 11.92 27.51 -16.95
C ILE A 195 12.68 28.39 -17.95
N ALA A 196 12.77 29.68 -17.67
CA ALA A 196 13.40 30.64 -18.57
C ALA A 196 14.02 31.82 -17.81
N ALA A 197 15.14 32.32 -18.30
CA ALA A 197 15.82 33.50 -17.78
C ALA A 197 15.08 34.80 -18.19
N SER A 198 13.85 34.92 -17.70
CA SER A 198 13.08 36.17 -17.83
C SER A 198 13.64 37.27 -16.91
N ARG A 199 13.29 38.53 -17.16
CA ARG A 199 13.66 39.66 -16.27
C ARG A 199 13.34 39.38 -14.81
N MET A 200 12.22 38.73 -14.54
CA MET A 200 11.73 38.36 -13.22
C MET A 200 12.66 37.33 -12.56
N VAL A 201 13.06 36.32 -13.28
CA VAL A 201 13.95 35.24 -12.80
C VAL A 201 15.38 35.78 -12.60
N ILE A 202 15.87 36.60 -13.53
CA ILE A 202 17.20 37.22 -13.40
C ILE A 202 17.24 38.12 -12.16
N ALA A 203 16.20 38.95 -11.95
CA ALA A 203 16.11 39.83 -10.78
C ALA A 203 16.00 39.08 -9.44
N SER A 204 15.44 37.87 -9.43
CA SER A 204 15.36 37.04 -8.22
C SER A 204 16.65 36.29 -7.88
N GLY A 205 17.62 36.21 -8.81
CA GLY A 205 18.84 35.44 -8.63
C GLY A 205 18.63 33.92 -8.55
N LEU A 206 17.51 33.41 -9.05
CA LEU A 206 17.15 31.99 -8.94
C LEU A 206 18.10 31.07 -9.71
N PHE A 207 18.62 31.53 -10.86
CA PHE A 207 19.58 30.77 -11.68
C PHE A 207 20.95 31.45 -11.75
N PRO A 208 22.05 30.67 -11.78
CA PRO A 208 23.38 31.21 -12.03
C PRO A 208 23.45 31.95 -13.40
N GLU A 209 24.28 32.96 -13.47
CA GLU A 209 24.39 33.82 -14.67
C GLU A 209 24.75 33.02 -15.94
N GLU A 210 25.59 32.01 -15.79
CA GLU A 210 25.97 31.10 -16.88
C GLU A 210 24.82 30.31 -17.51
N MET A 211 23.69 30.20 -16.79
CA MET A 211 22.49 29.52 -17.28
C MET A 211 21.57 30.43 -18.10
N HIS A 212 21.74 31.77 -17.99
CA HIS A 212 20.81 32.71 -18.61
C HIS A 212 20.80 32.60 -20.16
N GLU A 213 21.96 32.38 -20.78
CA GLU A 213 22.04 32.22 -22.23
C GLU A 213 21.44 30.87 -22.73
N ARG A 214 21.34 29.89 -21.85
CA ARG A 214 20.82 28.55 -22.15
C ARG A 214 19.31 28.43 -21.89
N LEU A 215 18.73 29.33 -21.12
CA LEU A 215 17.32 29.34 -20.74
C LEU A 215 16.58 30.51 -21.40
N LYS A 216 16.58 30.50 -22.73
CA LYS A 216 15.96 31.59 -23.50
C LYS A 216 14.44 31.55 -23.38
N VAL A 217 13.81 32.72 -23.31
CA VAL A 217 12.37 32.85 -23.27
C VAL A 217 11.67 32.35 -24.54
N GLU A 218 12.37 32.44 -25.65
CA GLU A 218 11.94 31.96 -26.97
C GLU A 218 11.73 30.45 -27.00
N ASP A 219 12.49 29.68 -26.21
CA ASP A 219 12.42 28.21 -26.17
C ASP A 219 11.07 27.70 -25.55
N VAL A 220 10.34 28.57 -24.88
CA VAL A 220 9.02 28.26 -24.29
C VAL A 220 7.89 28.43 -25.32
N ALA A 221 8.02 29.39 -26.22
CA ALA A 221 6.96 29.78 -27.15
C ALA A 221 6.48 28.65 -28.08
N PRO A 222 7.32 27.72 -28.58
CA PRO A 222 6.88 26.61 -29.42
C PRO A 222 5.84 25.70 -28.76
N LEU A 223 6.01 25.38 -27.46
CA LEU A 223 5.00 24.59 -26.74
C LEU A 223 3.69 25.35 -26.63
N VAL A 224 3.73 26.64 -26.31
CA VAL A 224 2.50 27.46 -26.24
C VAL A 224 1.80 27.51 -27.58
N GLY A 225 2.56 27.66 -28.68
CA GLY A 225 1.99 27.56 -30.02
C GLY A 225 1.32 26.21 -30.29
N TRP A 226 1.97 25.10 -29.92
CA TRP A 226 1.35 23.77 -30.02
C TRP A 226 0.05 23.68 -29.23
N LEU A 227 0.04 24.09 -27.94
CA LEU A 227 -1.15 24.05 -27.08
C LEU A 227 -2.30 24.94 -27.60
N CYS A 228 -2.00 26.00 -28.36
CA CYS A 228 -2.96 26.88 -29.01
C CYS A 228 -3.44 26.36 -30.37
N SER A 229 -2.82 25.35 -30.95
CA SER A 229 -3.19 24.81 -32.26
C SER A 229 -4.51 24.04 -32.24
N GLU A 230 -5.15 23.91 -33.41
CA GLU A 230 -6.32 23.05 -33.59
C GLU A 230 -5.96 21.56 -33.44
N GLN A 231 -4.71 21.20 -33.78
CA GLN A 231 -4.23 19.82 -33.82
C GLN A 231 -3.92 19.29 -32.41
N CYS A 232 -3.65 20.16 -31.43
CA CYS A 232 -3.32 19.72 -30.07
C CYS A 232 -4.55 19.05 -29.41
N PRO A 233 -4.47 17.79 -29.00
CA PRO A 233 -5.59 17.08 -28.36
C PRO A 233 -5.74 17.39 -26.86
N ASP A 234 -4.68 17.91 -26.23
CA ASP A 234 -4.60 18.06 -24.79
C ASP A 234 -5.51 19.18 -24.23
N THR A 235 -6.14 18.88 -23.10
CA THR A 235 -6.83 19.84 -22.24
C THR A 235 -6.66 19.41 -20.78
N GLY A 236 -6.57 20.37 -19.84
CA GLY A 236 -6.26 20.09 -18.42
C GLY A 236 -4.82 19.64 -18.19
N GLY A 237 -3.94 19.74 -19.19
CA GLY A 237 -2.54 19.37 -19.06
C GLY A 237 -1.73 20.44 -18.32
N LEU A 238 -0.76 19.97 -17.51
CA LEU A 238 0.28 20.79 -16.90
C LEU A 238 1.62 20.40 -17.51
N PHE A 239 2.31 21.37 -18.11
CA PHE A 239 3.55 21.11 -18.85
C PHE A 239 4.70 21.97 -18.33
N GLU A 240 5.85 21.34 -18.09
CA GLU A 240 7.11 22.03 -17.84
C GLU A 240 7.88 22.22 -19.15
N VAL A 241 8.47 23.41 -19.34
CA VAL A 241 9.14 23.75 -20.58
C VAL A 241 10.24 24.77 -20.38
N GLY A 242 11.39 24.57 -21.00
CA GLY A 242 12.51 25.54 -21.03
C GLY A 242 13.80 24.91 -21.49
N GLY A 243 14.67 25.70 -22.17
CA GLY A 243 15.97 25.23 -22.62
C GLY A 243 15.92 23.98 -23.51
N GLY A 244 14.86 23.80 -24.29
CA GLY A 244 14.64 22.61 -25.13
C GLY A 244 14.00 21.42 -24.39
N PHE A 245 13.83 21.47 -23.09
CA PHE A 245 13.17 20.43 -22.31
C PHE A 245 11.65 20.61 -22.33
N HIS A 246 10.90 19.51 -22.49
CA HIS A 246 9.45 19.47 -22.46
C HIS A 246 8.98 18.25 -21.68
N ALA A 247 8.14 18.45 -20.66
CA ALA A 247 7.58 17.37 -19.88
C ALA A 247 6.11 17.66 -19.51
N LYS A 248 5.33 16.61 -19.30
CA LYS A 248 3.96 16.69 -18.79
C LYS A 248 3.91 16.17 -17.37
N TYR A 249 3.34 16.93 -16.45
CA TYR A 249 3.05 16.50 -15.09
C TYR A 249 1.71 15.79 -15.00
N ARG A 250 1.64 14.87 -14.08
CA ARG A 250 0.39 14.24 -13.63
C ARG A 250 0.40 14.07 -12.12
N TRP A 251 -0.79 14.00 -11.54
CA TRP A 251 -0.93 13.61 -10.15
C TRP A 251 -0.87 12.09 -10.03
N GLU A 252 -0.17 11.62 -9.02
CA GLU A 252 -0.15 10.21 -8.63
C GLU A 252 -0.69 10.11 -7.21
N ARG A 253 -1.54 9.12 -6.98
CA ARG A 253 -2.07 8.79 -5.66
C ARG A 253 -1.68 7.38 -5.31
N SER A 254 -1.10 7.18 -4.11
CA SER A 254 -0.88 5.83 -3.58
C SER A 254 -2.20 5.04 -3.60
N LYS A 255 -2.12 3.72 -3.69
CA LYS A 255 -3.32 2.86 -3.61
C LYS A 255 -4.11 3.17 -2.33
N GLY A 256 -3.43 3.58 -1.27
CA GLY A 256 -4.02 3.84 0.04
C GLY A 256 -4.58 2.57 0.69
N ARG A 257 -5.23 2.73 1.82
CA ARG A 257 -5.80 1.62 2.59
C ARG A 257 -7.14 2.02 3.17
N PHE A 258 -8.12 1.11 3.11
CA PHE A 258 -9.34 1.24 3.88
C PHE A 258 -9.09 0.72 5.30
N LEU A 259 -9.26 1.59 6.28
CA LEU A 259 -9.22 1.25 7.70
C LEU A 259 -10.66 1.15 8.21
N HIS A 260 -10.92 0.22 9.13
CA HIS A 260 -12.28 -0.02 9.59
C HIS A 260 -12.80 1.14 10.44
N THR A 261 -13.94 1.72 10.04
CA THR A 261 -14.50 2.95 10.64
C THR A 261 -14.82 2.84 12.12
N ASN A 262 -15.22 1.65 12.62
CA ASN A 262 -15.57 1.44 14.03
C ASN A 262 -14.34 1.36 14.96
N THR A 263 -13.13 1.24 14.41
CA THR A 263 -11.87 1.14 15.18
C THR A 263 -10.87 2.21 14.78
N LEU A 264 -11.29 3.21 13.97
CA LEU A 264 -10.42 4.30 13.56
C LEU A 264 -9.86 5.05 14.76
N SER A 265 -8.55 5.12 14.83
CA SER A 265 -7.82 5.90 15.82
C SER A 265 -6.54 6.46 15.18
N PRO A 266 -5.94 7.52 15.75
CA PRO A 266 -4.64 8.01 15.29
C PRO A 266 -3.56 6.92 15.30
N GLU A 267 -3.59 6.01 16.28
CA GLU A 267 -2.66 4.89 16.39
C GLU A 267 -2.81 3.92 15.22
N LEU A 268 -4.06 3.58 14.86
CA LEU A 268 -4.32 2.71 13.70
C LEU A 268 -3.82 3.34 12.39
N VAL A 269 -3.98 4.65 12.23
CA VAL A 269 -3.42 5.38 11.07
C VAL A 269 -1.90 5.33 11.11
N ARG A 270 -1.27 5.63 12.26
CA ARG A 270 0.20 5.55 12.45
C ARG A 270 0.73 4.16 12.06
N ASP A 271 0.11 3.11 12.57
CA ASP A 271 0.56 1.72 12.38
C ASP A 271 0.39 1.24 10.93
N ASN A 272 -0.43 1.94 10.14
CA ASN A 272 -0.61 1.70 8.70
C ASN A 272 0.06 2.77 7.82
N TRP A 273 0.79 3.73 8.39
CA TRP A 273 1.29 4.91 7.67
C TRP A 273 2.16 4.57 6.45
N ALA A 274 3.10 3.66 6.63
CA ALA A 274 3.99 3.23 5.54
C ALA A 274 3.20 2.73 4.31
N ARG A 275 2.13 1.97 4.54
CA ARG A 275 1.27 1.42 3.47
C ARG A 275 0.33 2.48 2.86
N ILE A 276 -0.20 3.38 3.70
CA ILE A 276 -1.04 4.49 3.23
C ILE A 276 -0.27 5.38 2.26
N THR A 277 1.03 5.58 2.51
CA THR A 277 1.89 6.50 1.77
C THR A 277 2.80 5.83 0.73
N GLN A 278 2.71 4.51 0.56
CA GLN A 278 3.54 3.77 -0.38
C GLN A 278 3.09 4.04 -1.82
N PHE A 279 4.05 4.42 -2.66
CA PHE A 279 3.89 4.50 -4.11
C PHE A 279 4.56 3.29 -4.75
N ASP A 280 3.82 2.56 -5.56
CA ASP A 280 4.25 1.34 -6.24
C ASP A 280 3.47 1.13 -7.55
N GLU A 281 3.57 -0.04 -8.16
CA GLU A 281 2.87 -0.39 -9.41
C GLU A 281 1.33 -0.36 -9.28
N GLN A 282 0.80 -0.32 -8.05
CA GLN A 282 -0.64 -0.23 -7.78
C GLN A 282 -1.11 1.22 -7.56
N SER A 283 -0.18 2.18 -7.60
CA SER A 283 -0.50 3.61 -7.55
C SER A 283 -1.36 4.00 -8.75
N VAL A 284 -2.26 4.96 -8.55
CA VAL A 284 -3.25 5.35 -9.55
C VAL A 284 -3.06 6.79 -10.00
N HIS A 285 -3.49 7.08 -11.22
CA HIS A 285 -3.30 8.37 -11.87
C HIS A 285 -4.65 8.94 -12.34
N PRO A 286 -5.59 9.28 -11.42
CA PRO A 286 -6.89 9.80 -11.81
C PRO A 286 -6.74 11.10 -12.61
N ALA A 287 -7.36 11.16 -13.78
CA ALA A 287 -7.31 12.32 -14.65
C ALA A 287 -8.20 13.47 -14.13
N ASN A 288 -9.19 13.17 -13.31
CA ASN A 288 -10.12 14.14 -12.71
C ASN A 288 -10.75 13.60 -11.42
N GLY A 289 -11.47 14.48 -10.70
CA GLY A 289 -12.12 14.12 -9.46
C GLY A 289 -13.16 13.00 -9.60
N GLY A 290 -13.87 12.94 -10.74
CA GLY A 290 -14.86 11.89 -10.99
C GLY A 290 -14.22 10.50 -11.05
N GLU A 291 -13.09 10.36 -11.73
CA GLU A 291 -12.32 9.11 -11.75
C GLU A 291 -11.80 8.73 -10.37
N SER A 292 -11.27 9.72 -9.64
CA SER A 292 -10.79 9.52 -8.27
C SER A 292 -11.91 9.02 -7.34
N PHE A 293 -13.11 9.60 -7.43
CA PHE A 293 -14.27 9.19 -6.64
C PHE A 293 -14.83 7.84 -7.09
N LYS A 294 -14.86 7.56 -8.39
CA LYS A 294 -15.36 6.29 -8.91
C LYS A 294 -14.58 5.12 -8.32
N GLU A 295 -13.27 5.17 -8.38
CA GLU A 295 -12.41 4.13 -7.79
C GLU A 295 -12.60 4.01 -6.27
N PHE A 296 -12.72 5.15 -5.57
CA PHE A 296 -13.00 5.16 -4.14
C PHE A 296 -14.33 4.46 -3.82
N PHE A 297 -15.42 4.79 -4.56
CA PHE A 297 -16.73 4.18 -4.35
C PHE A 297 -16.75 2.70 -4.75
N GLU A 298 -16.11 2.33 -5.84
CA GLU A 298 -15.97 0.92 -6.24
C GLU A 298 -15.28 0.08 -5.15
N ARG A 299 -14.29 0.65 -4.47
CA ARG A 299 -13.62 0.00 -3.33
C ARG A 299 -14.44 0.08 -2.04
N LEU A 300 -15.23 1.12 -1.84
CA LEU A 300 -16.12 1.27 -0.69
C LEU A 300 -17.36 0.36 -0.80
N ASP A 301 -17.95 0.27 -1.99
CA ASP A 301 -19.13 -0.57 -2.29
C ASP A 301 -18.76 -2.04 -2.56
N SER A 302 -17.50 -2.30 -2.90
CA SER A 302 -16.90 -3.61 -2.78
C SER A 302 -16.37 -3.73 -1.35
N PRO A 303 -17.18 -4.17 -0.37
CA PRO A 303 -16.62 -4.71 0.84
C PRO A 303 -15.69 -5.79 0.35
N ALA A 304 -14.38 -5.60 0.53
CA ALA A 304 -13.32 -6.45 -0.02
C ALA A 304 -13.83 -7.86 -0.04
N LYS A 305 -13.93 -8.54 -1.21
CA LYS A 305 -14.67 -9.80 -1.34
C LYS A 305 -14.25 -10.69 -0.19
N GLY A 306 -15.01 -10.65 0.93
CA GLY A 306 -14.67 -11.26 2.19
C GLY A 306 -13.60 -10.50 3.00
N GLY A 307 -13.94 -9.42 3.67
CA GLY A 307 -13.08 -8.75 4.65
C GLY A 307 -13.89 -8.08 5.76
N ASN A 308 -13.25 -7.81 6.90
CA ASN A 308 -13.77 -7.01 8.00
C ASN A 308 -12.62 -6.32 8.74
N ALA A 309 -12.87 -5.73 9.93
CA ALA A 309 -11.83 -5.10 10.74
C ALA A 309 -10.63 -6.00 11.06
N PHE A 310 -10.81 -7.31 11.02
CA PHE A 310 -9.83 -8.31 11.44
C PHE A 310 -9.18 -9.05 10.27
N VAL A 311 -9.81 -9.06 9.10
CA VAL A 311 -9.33 -9.79 7.92
C VAL A 311 -9.55 -8.94 6.68
N ASP A 312 -8.45 -8.53 6.06
CA ASP A 312 -8.41 -7.95 4.72
C ASP A 312 -8.03 -9.07 3.74
N MET A 313 -9.01 -9.68 3.08
CA MET A 313 -8.79 -10.84 2.23
C MET A 313 -7.99 -10.52 0.96
N GLU A 314 -8.07 -9.32 0.44
CA GLU A 314 -7.30 -8.91 -0.74
C GLU A 314 -5.80 -8.91 -0.43
N VAL A 315 -5.46 -8.41 0.76
CA VAL A 315 -4.08 -8.39 1.25
C VAL A 315 -3.65 -9.76 1.75
N ALA A 316 -4.46 -10.38 2.63
CA ALA A 316 -4.10 -11.64 3.30
C ALA A 316 -3.91 -12.81 2.33
N ALA A 317 -4.70 -12.87 1.24
CA ALA A 317 -4.57 -13.94 0.24
C ALA A 317 -3.25 -13.88 -0.55
N ASN A 318 -2.66 -12.69 -0.67
CA ASN A 318 -1.40 -12.48 -1.38
C ASN A 318 -0.19 -12.31 -0.45
N ALA A 319 -0.43 -12.17 0.86
CA ALA A 319 0.62 -11.98 1.84
C ALA A 319 1.47 -13.23 2.03
N VAL A 320 2.76 -13.01 2.21
CA VAL A 320 3.73 -14.05 2.51
C VAL A 320 4.62 -13.55 3.63
N SER A 321 4.75 -14.34 4.69
CA SER A 321 5.70 -14.08 5.77
C SER A 321 6.85 -15.06 5.70
N TYR A 322 8.06 -14.58 5.90
CA TYR A 322 9.29 -15.37 5.92
C TYR A 322 9.91 -15.32 7.31
N LEU A 323 10.36 -16.48 7.77
CA LEU A 323 11.07 -16.60 9.03
C LEU A 323 12.22 -17.59 8.86
N GLU A 324 13.35 -17.33 9.50
CA GLU A 324 14.44 -18.27 9.64
C GLU A 324 14.58 -18.65 11.12
N THR A 325 14.75 -19.94 11.37
CA THR A 325 15.02 -20.51 12.69
C THR A 325 16.13 -21.56 12.60
N GLU A 326 16.65 -21.98 13.72
CA GLU A 326 17.59 -23.08 13.82
C GLU A 326 17.32 -23.88 15.09
N TYR A 327 17.71 -25.12 15.08
CA TYR A 327 17.71 -25.97 16.27
C TYR A 327 18.90 -26.92 16.24
N ASP A 328 19.30 -27.38 17.41
CA ASP A 328 20.34 -28.41 17.59
C ASP A 328 19.82 -29.66 18.32
N GLN A 329 20.73 -30.59 18.62
CA GLN A 329 20.41 -31.83 19.34
C GLN A 329 19.85 -31.59 20.75
N ASN A 330 20.27 -30.50 21.43
CA ASN A 330 19.79 -30.19 22.77
C ASN A 330 18.34 -29.72 22.71
N ASP A 331 17.99 -28.90 21.69
CA ASP A 331 16.61 -28.47 21.46
C ASP A 331 15.70 -29.66 21.16
N ALA A 332 16.18 -30.61 20.32
CA ALA A 332 15.44 -31.81 20.00
C ALA A 332 15.24 -32.72 21.22
N ALA A 333 16.29 -32.90 22.03
CA ALA A 333 16.22 -33.68 23.29
C ALA A 333 15.30 -33.00 24.31
N LEU A 334 15.40 -31.67 24.46
CA LEU A 334 14.50 -30.88 25.35
C LEU A 334 13.04 -31.06 24.94
N TYR A 335 12.74 -30.98 23.63
CA TYR A 335 11.38 -31.21 23.14
C TYR A 335 10.89 -32.62 23.46
N ALA A 336 11.74 -33.63 23.22
CA ALA A 336 11.40 -35.04 23.50
C ALA A 336 11.06 -35.25 24.99
N LEU A 337 11.86 -34.69 25.91
CA LEU A 337 11.59 -34.69 27.35
C LEU A 337 10.29 -33.95 27.69
N ALA A 338 10.10 -32.80 27.06
CA ALA A 338 8.93 -31.97 27.30
C ALA A 338 7.60 -32.57 26.81
N VAL A 339 7.65 -33.60 25.95
CA VAL A 339 6.47 -34.40 25.55
C VAL A 339 6.50 -35.81 26.13
N GLY A 340 7.26 -36.02 27.22
CA GLY A 340 7.25 -37.21 28.07
C GLY A 340 8.04 -38.39 27.55
N ALA A 341 9.03 -38.21 26.65
CA ALA A 341 9.95 -39.26 26.29
C ALA A 341 10.90 -39.60 27.44
N ALA A 342 11.42 -40.86 27.43
CA ALA A 342 12.42 -41.36 28.36
C ALA A 342 12.03 -41.24 29.85
N LYS A 343 10.74 -41.34 30.18
CA LYS A 343 10.30 -41.47 31.59
C LYS A 343 10.89 -42.70 32.29
N ASP A 344 11.05 -43.80 31.57
CA ASP A 344 11.92 -44.88 31.99
C ASP A 344 13.34 -44.64 31.48
N PRO A 345 14.30 -44.29 32.36
CA PRO A 345 15.68 -43.99 31.96
C PRO A 345 16.44 -45.23 31.46
N LEU A 346 15.82 -46.41 31.51
CA LEU A 346 16.39 -47.67 31.00
C LEU A 346 15.80 -48.10 29.66
N ASP A 347 14.77 -47.41 29.16
CA ASP A 347 14.20 -47.68 27.83
C ASP A 347 15.17 -47.17 26.73
N ARG A 348 15.98 -48.10 26.24
CA ARG A 348 17.01 -47.83 25.22
C ARG A 348 16.43 -47.25 23.93
N THR A 349 15.16 -47.51 23.63
CA THR A 349 14.52 -47.04 22.40
C THR A 349 14.09 -45.59 22.54
N GLU A 350 13.58 -45.15 23.69
CA GLU A 350 13.27 -43.76 23.96
C GLU A 350 14.51 -42.92 24.26
N LEU A 351 15.60 -43.54 24.78
CA LEU A 351 16.89 -42.85 24.95
C LEU A 351 17.47 -42.30 23.63
N LEU A 352 17.10 -42.85 22.48
CA LEU A 352 17.54 -42.34 21.18
C LEU A 352 17.02 -40.92 20.91
N TYR A 353 15.99 -40.41 21.60
CA TYR A 353 15.44 -39.08 21.45
C TYR A 353 16.10 -38.04 22.36
N VAL A 354 16.81 -38.45 23.39
CA VAL A 354 17.28 -37.57 24.48
C VAL A 354 18.76 -37.70 24.81
N ASN A 355 19.46 -38.70 24.23
CA ASN A 355 20.85 -38.97 24.50
C ASN A 355 21.71 -38.62 23.28
N GLU A 356 22.42 -37.51 23.33
CA GLU A 356 23.31 -37.04 22.27
C GLU A 356 24.47 -37.98 21.95
N PHE A 357 24.83 -38.87 22.88
CA PHE A 357 25.85 -39.89 22.66
C PHE A 357 25.37 -41.08 21.81
N ALA A 358 24.09 -41.11 21.42
CA ALA A 358 23.57 -42.07 20.46
C ALA A 358 24.20 -41.92 19.05
N GLY A 359 24.87 -40.81 18.79
CA GLY A 359 25.55 -40.55 17.51
C GLY A 359 24.56 -40.57 16.33
N ASP A 360 24.86 -41.36 15.30
CA ASP A 360 24.02 -41.49 14.10
C ASP A 360 22.66 -42.13 14.37
N ASP A 361 22.50 -42.78 15.53
CA ASP A 361 21.24 -43.36 15.98
C ASP A 361 20.31 -42.34 16.68
N PHE A 362 20.77 -41.14 16.97
CA PHE A 362 19.93 -40.09 17.53
C PHE A 362 18.72 -39.82 16.63
N ARG A 363 17.54 -39.65 17.23
CA ARG A 363 16.28 -39.45 16.53
C ARG A 363 15.59 -38.18 17.01
N VAL A 364 14.92 -37.49 16.10
CA VAL A 364 14.08 -36.34 16.42
C VAL A 364 12.62 -36.75 16.34
N LEU A 365 11.82 -36.34 17.30
CA LEU A 365 10.37 -36.53 17.24
C LEU A 365 9.76 -35.62 16.17
N PRO A 366 9.02 -36.14 15.18
CA PRO A 366 8.50 -35.35 14.05
C PRO A 366 7.50 -34.28 14.48
N THR A 367 6.82 -34.46 15.60
CA THR A 367 5.91 -33.44 16.17
C THR A 367 6.65 -32.19 16.67
N MET A 368 7.99 -32.19 16.79
CA MET A 368 8.80 -30.98 17.01
C MET A 368 8.63 -29.97 15.87
N ALA A 369 8.27 -30.41 14.68
CA ALA A 369 8.04 -29.54 13.52
C ALA A 369 6.98 -28.45 13.75
N VAL A 370 6.17 -28.51 14.82
CA VAL A 370 5.19 -27.49 15.18
C VAL A 370 5.81 -26.24 15.84
N LEU A 371 7.01 -26.37 16.45
CA LEU A 371 7.65 -25.27 17.20
C LEU A 371 7.97 -24.06 16.34
N PRO A 372 8.55 -24.19 15.14
CA PRO A 372 8.83 -23.03 14.29
C PRO A 372 7.58 -22.22 13.91
N ALA A 373 6.44 -22.90 13.72
CA ALA A 373 5.16 -22.23 13.49
C ALA A 373 4.74 -21.38 14.68
N THR A 374 4.91 -21.92 15.89
CA THR A 374 4.60 -21.20 17.14
C THR A 374 5.48 -19.97 17.30
N GLU A 375 6.75 -20.03 16.90
CA GLU A 375 7.66 -18.89 17.00
C GLU A 375 7.20 -17.69 16.13
N VAL A 376 6.66 -17.94 14.93
CA VAL A 376 6.08 -16.89 14.07
C VAL A 376 4.97 -16.14 14.82
N PHE A 377 4.07 -16.87 15.45
CA PHE A 377 2.94 -16.28 16.20
C PHE A 377 3.41 -15.48 17.41
N LEU A 378 4.38 -15.98 18.13
CA LEU A 378 4.89 -15.32 19.34
C LEU A 378 5.71 -14.08 19.03
N ARG A 379 6.49 -14.08 17.94
CA ARG A 379 7.20 -12.88 17.47
C ARG A 379 6.22 -11.78 17.09
N ALA A 380 5.18 -12.10 16.32
CA ALA A 380 4.12 -11.17 15.94
C ALA A 380 3.40 -10.60 17.17
N ALA A 381 3.06 -11.45 18.14
CA ALA A 381 2.43 -11.01 19.39
C ALA A 381 3.33 -10.06 20.20
N LYS A 382 4.65 -10.27 20.19
CA LYS A 382 5.63 -9.45 20.92
C LYS A 382 5.90 -8.12 20.24
N SER A 383 5.95 -8.09 18.89
CA SER A 383 6.16 -6.85 18.11
C SER A 383 4.88 -6.02 17.95
N GLY A 384 3.70 -6.59 18.23
CA GLY A 384 2.42 -5.96 17.94
C GLY A 384 2.06 -5.97 16.44
N GLU A 385 2.85 -6.66 15.62
CA GLU A 385 2.60 -6.81 14.19
C GLU A 385 1.57 -7.93 13.93
N PRO A 386 0.83 -7.89 12.81
CA PRO A 386 -0.05 -9.00 12.45
C PRO A 386 0.77 -10.25 12.12
N GLN A 387 0.23 -11.43 12.43
CA GLN A 387 0.84 -12.73 12.11
C GLN A 387 1.11 -12.89 10.61
N LEU A 388 0.21 -12.38 9.81
CA LEU A 388 0.32 -12.28 8.36
C LEU A 388 -0.32 -10.97 7.95
N GLU A 389 0.24 -10.30 6.95
CA GLU A 389 -0.34 -9.07 6.43
C GLU A 389 -1.81 -9.27 6.04
N GLY A 390 -2.68 -8.34 6.43
CA GLY A 390 -4.12 -8.47 6.23
C GLY A 390 -4.86 -9.33 7.28
N LEU A 391 -4.18 -10.00 8.22
CA LEU A 391 -4.77 -10.72 9.33
C LEU A 391 -4.52 -9.96 10.64
N ASN A 392 -5.47 -9.10 11.04
CA ASN A 392 -5.43 -8.35 12.30
C ASN A 392 -6.22 -9.08 13.41
N LEU A 393 -6.08 -10.39 13.45
CA LEU A 393 -6.79 -11.23 14.42
C LEU A 393 -6.17 -11.04 15.83
N PRO A 394 -6.98 -10.77 16.86
CA PRO A 394 -6.46 -10.48 18.19
C PRO A 394 -5.83 -11.74 18.81
N PHE A 395 -4.53 -11.72 19.04
CA PHE A 395 -3.75 -12.85 19.56
C PHE A 395 -4.36 -13.42 20.85
N GLY A 396 -4.74 -12.57 21.82
CA GLY A 396 -5.29 -13.01 23.11
C GLY A 396 -6.70 -13.62 23.05
N LYS A 397 -7.37 -13.62 21.88
CA LYS A 397 -8.68 -14.27 21.68
C LYS A 397 -8.60 -15.53 20.83
N GLY A 398 -7.44 -15.79 20.23
CA GLY A 398 -7.23 -16.94 19.37
C GLY A 398 -7.05 -18.22 20.18
N LEU A 399 -7.76 -19.28 19.77
CA LEU A 399 -7.57 -20.63 20.26
C LEU A 399 -7.00 -21.48 19.13
N HIS A 400 -6.04 -22.34 19.43
CA HIS A 400 -5.53 -23.33 18.48
C HIS A 400 -6.60 -24.40 18.28
N GLY A 401 -7.27 -24.39 17.13
CA GLY A 401 -8.41 -25.26 16.86
C GLY A 401 -8.01 -26.62 16.31
N GLU A 402 -7.07 -26.67 15.37
CA GLU A 402 -6.58 -27.88 14.72
C GLU A 402 -5.13 -27.70 14.28
N GLN A 403 -4.34 -28.75 14.39
CA GLN A 403 -2.98 -28.86 13.86
C GLN A 403 -2.91 -29.97 12.83
N TYR A 404 -2.28 -29.69 11.67
CA TYR A 404 -1.89 -30.70 10.68
C TYR A 404 -0.43 -30.51 10.33
N THR A 405 0.35 -31.58 10.48
CA THR A 405 1.79 -31.60 10.22
C THR A 405 2.12 -32.75 9.28
N VAL A 406 2.90 -32.48 8.24
CA VAL A 406 3.37 -33.47 7.26
C VAL A 406 4.88 -33.43 7.20
N MET A 407 5.51 -34.57 7.35
CA MET A 407 6.96 -34.77 7.17
C MET A 407 7.22 -35.21 5.73
N TYR A 408 8.11 -34.55 5.02
CA TYR A 408 8.58 -35.00 3.71
C TYR A 408 9.73 -35.98 3.86
N ARG A 409 10.49 -35.84 4.94
CA ARG A 409 11.59 -36.73 5.35
C ARG A 409 11.84 -36.62 6.86
N PRO A 410 12.60 -37.55 7.47
CA PRO A 410 12.94 -37.43 8.89
C PRO A 410 13.67 -36.12 9.21
N LEU A 411 13.39 -35.57 10.39
CA LEU A 411 14.11 -34.39 10.88
C LEU A 411 15.57 -34.75 11.20
N PRO A 412 16.55 -34.00 10.71
CA PRO A 412 17.94 -34.17 11.10
C PRO A 412 18.15 -33.74 12.57
N PRO A 413 19.21 -34.18 13.26
CA PRO A 413 19.49 -33.78 14.64
C PRO A 413 19.71 -32.29 14.86
N LYS A 414 20.10 -31.58 13.82
CA LYS A 414 20.24 -30.13 13.79
C LYS A 414 19.90 -29.57 12.41
N ALA A 415 19.33 -28.39 12.33
CA ALA A 415 19.01 -27.75 11.06
C ALA A 415 18.91 -26.24 11.19
N LYS A 416 19.24 -25.56 10.09
CA LYS A 416 18.79 -24.20 9.82
C LYS A 416 17.60 -24.28 8.89
N LEU A 417 16.53 -23.59 9.26
CA LEU A 417 15.22 -23.72 8.64
C LEU A 417 14.78 -22.40 8.03
N LYS A 418 14.14 -22.48 6.86
CA LYS A 418 13.47 -21.35 6.23
C LYS A 418 11.98 -21.67 6.13
N HIS A 419 11.17 -20.79 6.68
CA HIS A 419 9.72 -20.93 6.74
C HIS A 419 9.06 -19.92 5.80
N THR A 420 8.07 -20.38 5.04
CA THR A 420 7.22 -19.55 4.21
C THR A 420 5.78 -19.74 4.66
N MET A 421 5.18 -18.72 5.25
CA MET A 421 3.81 -18.73 5.75
C MET A 421 2.86 -17.98 4.82
N ARG A 422 1.67 -18.58 4.57
CA ARG A 422 0.59 -18.01 3.75
C ARG A 422 -0.76 -18.30 4.39
N LEU A 423 -1.74 -17.44 4.08
CA LEU A 423 -3.14 -17.77 4.38
C LEU A 423 -3.62 -18.86 3.41
N LYS A 424 -4.00 -20.01 3.95
CA LYS A 424 -4.66 -21.10 3.19
C LYS A 424 -6.16 -20.86 3.06
N ALA A 425 -6.80 -20.48 4.17
CA ALA A 425 -8.23 -20.19 4.21
C ALA A 425 -8.58 -19.28 5.37
N ALA A 426 -9.59 -18.44 5.18
CA ALA A 426 -10.32 -17.78 6.24
C ALA A 426 -11.80 -18.17 6.11
N ILE A 427 -12.42 -18.61 7.21
CA ILE A 427 -13.76 -19.19 7.21
C ILE A 427 -14.65 -18.37 8.15
N ASP A 428 -15.80 -17.97 7.63
CA ASP A 428 -16.85 -17.31 8.42
C ASP A 428 -17.69 -18.35 9.18
N LYS A 429 -17.72 -18.25 10.50
CA LYS A 429 -18.59 -19.02 11.38
C LYS A 429 -19.68 -18.14 12.03
N GLY A 430 -20.01 -17.00 11.41
CA GLY A 430 -20.99 -16.04 11.87
C GLY A 430 -20.44 -15.17 13.01
N LYS A 431 -20.59 -15.61 14.25
CA LYS A 431 -20.08 -14.90 15.44
C LYS A 431 -18.60 -15.17 15.73
N SER A 432 -17.93 -15.96 14.91
CA SER A 432 -16.53 -16.36 15.08
C SER A 432 -15.84 -16.46 13.74
N SER A 433 -14.54 -16.25 13.72
CA SER A 433 -13.67 -16.42 12.55
C SER A 433 -12.76 -17.63 12.73
N VAL A 434 -12.42 -18.30 11.65
CA VAL A 434 -11.39 -19.33 11.59
C VAL A 434 -10.35 -18.91 10.54
N SER A 435 -9.08 -18.93 10.90
CA SER A 435 -7.97 -18.82 9.94
C SER A 435 -7.22 -20.14 9.84
N ILE A 436 -6.83 -20.52 8.64
CA ILE A 436 -5.92 -21.65 8.40
C ILE A 436 -4.66 -21.09 7.74
N LEU A 437 -3.55 -21.15 8.47
CA LEU A 437 -2.25 -20.73 7.98
C LEU A 437 -1.46 -21.95 7.55
N ALA A 438 -0.90 -21.89 6.33
CA ALA A 438 -0.03 -22.89 5.75
C ALA A 438 1.43 -22.44 5.88
N ILE A 439 2.30 -23.31 6.39
CA ILE A 439 3.72 -23.03 6.61
C ILE A 439 4.55 -24.14 5.95
N GLU A 440 5.19 -23.79 4.84
CA GLU A 440 6.19 -24.63 4.20
C GLU A 440 7.54 -24.39 4.85
N THR A 441 8.26 -25.47 5.14
CA THR A 441 9.60 -25.40 5.75
C THR A 441 10.62 -26.16 4.94
N THR A 442 11.73 -25.48 4.63
CA THR A 442 12.89 -26.05 3.95
C THR A 442 14.13 -25.95 4.82
N ASP A 443 15.15 -26.71 4.46
CA ASP A 443 16.51 -26.51 5.00
C ASP A 443 17.16 -25.25 4.40
N GLU A 444 18.40 -24.96 4.83
CA GLU A 444 19.18 -23.82 4.34
C GLU A 444 19.44 -23.84 2.82
N HIS A 445 19.39 -25.04 2.20
CA HIS A 445 19.60 -25.28 0.77
C HIS A 445 18.30 -25.24 -0.04
N GLY A 446 17.14 -25.04 0.61
CA GLY A 446 15.83 -24.98 -0.04
C GLY A 446 15.17 -26.36 -0.24
N THR A 447 15.69 -27.43 0.37
CA THR A 447 15.07 -28.75 0.28
C THR A 447 13.91 -28.87 1.27
N PRO A 448 12.69 -29.24 0.83
CA PRO A 448 11.53 -29.39 1.71
C PRO A 448 11.78 -30.41 2.84
N LEU A 449 11.45 -29.99 4.07
CA LEU A 449 11.52 -30.83 5.27
C LEU A 449 10.15 -31.22 5.79
N PHE A 450 9.29 -30.23 5.99
CA PHE A 450 7.95 -30.45 6.54
C PHE A 450 6.99 -29.32 6.19
N TYR A 451 5.71 -29.58 6.40
CA TYR A 451 4.61 -28.67 6.19
C TYR A 451 3.70 -28.64 7.41
N ASN A 452 3.19 -27.46 7.78
CA ASN A 452 2.21 -27.28 8.85
C ASN A 452 0.97 -26.53 8.36
N GLU A 453 -0.22 -26.93 8.86
CA GLU A 453 -1.41 -26.11 8.87
C GLU A 453 -1.79 -25.81 10.32
N VAL A 454 -1.91 -24.54 10.61
CA VAL A 454 -2.34 -24.06 11.93
C VAL A 454 -3.72 -23.45 11.79
N THR A 455 -4.72 -24.07 12.42
CA THR A 455 -6.10 -23.55 12.43
C THR A 455 -6.33 -22.75 13.70
N GLY A 456 -6.46 -21.43 13.54
CA GLY A 456 -6.87 -20.52 14.61
C GLY A 456 -8.38 -20.35 14.64
N PHE A 457 -8.99 -20.51 15.80
CA PHE A 457 -10.40 -20.21 16.06
C PHE A 457 -10.52 -18.98 16.96
N TYR A 458 -11.33 -17.99 16.55
CA TYR A 458 -11.45 -16.69 17.21
C TYR A 458 -12.88 -16.42 17.64
N PRO A 459 -13.27 -16.84 18.86
CA PRO A 459 -14.60 -16.60 19.41
C PRO A 459 -14.91 -15.11 19.54
N GLY A 460 -16.11 -14.69 19.15
CA GLY A 460 -16.54 -13.30 19.24
C GLY A 460 -15.86 -12.34 18.26
N VAL A 461 -15.04 -12.85 17.35
CA VAL A 461 -14.53 -12.11 16.19
C VAL A 461 -15.44 -12.40 15.01
N PRO A 462 -16.19 -11.41 14.49
CA PRO A 462 -17.14 -11.62 13.41
C PRO A 462 -16.46 -12.24 12.18
N GLY A 463 -17.17 -13.09 11.48
CA GLY A 463 -16.72 -13.65 10.21
C GLY A 463 -16.44 -12.55 9.19
N ALA A 464 -15.51 -12.83 8.25
CA ALA A 464 -15.06 -11.86 7.27
C ALA A 464 -16.01 -11.68 6.08
N GLY A 465 -17.31 -12.08 6.20
CA GLY A 465 -18.27 -12.06 5.10
C GLY A 465 -17.98 -13.06 3.99
N LEU A 466 -17.12 -14.04 4.29
CA LEU A 466 -16.76 -15.13 3.38
C LEU A 466 -17.86 -16.19 3.32
N GLU A 467 -17.73 -17.12 2.38
CA GLU A 467 -18.63 -18.26 2.28
C GLU A 467 -18.62 -19.08 3.57
N ARG A 468 -19.80 -19.38 4.07
CA ARG A 468 -19.96 -20.22 5.28
C ARG A 468 -19.75 -21.67 4.90
N VAL A 469 -18.62 -22.23 5.28
CA VAL A 469 -18.30 -23.64 5.09
C VAL A 469 -18.76 -24.43 6.32
N ALA A 470 -19.57 -25.46 6.09
CA ALA A 470 -19.93 -26.42 7.15
C ALA A 470 -18.66 -27.11 7.66
N SER A 471 -18.61 -27.40 8.96
CA SER A 471 -17.52 -28.20 9.50
C SER A 471 -17.73 -29.65 9.10
N GLU A 472 -16.79 -30.22 8.35
CA GLU A 472 -16.78 -31.65 8.09
C GLU A 472 -16.21 -32.39 9.32
N GLU A 473 -16.89 -33.45 9.73
CA GLU A 473 -16.33 -34.39 10.69
C GLU A 473 -15.56 -35.45 9.94
N ILE A 474 -14.25 -35.26 9.87
CA ILE A 474 -13.29 -36.22 9.30
C ILE A 474 -12.58 -36.99 10.43
N ASN A 475 -12.04 -38.16 10.12
CA ASN A 475 -11.23 -38.96 11.07
C ASN A 475 -11.98 -39.24 12.38
N VAL A 476 -13.27 -39.57 12.31
CA VAL A 476 -14.07 -39.90 13.48
C VAL A 476 -13.61 -41.24 14.08
N ALA A 477 -13.41 -41.28 15.40
CA ALA A 477 -13.03 -42.51 16.08
C ALA A 477 -14.07 -43.63 15.84
N PRO A 478 -13.65 -44.83 15.41
CA PRO A 478 -14.59 -45.93 15.19
C PRO A 478 -15.26 -46.38 16.50
N SER A 479 -16.47 -46.92 16.38
CA SER A 479 -17.21 -47.46 17.54
C SER A 479 -16.70 -48.79 18.05
N ARG A 480 -15.72 -49.43 17.38
CA ARG A 480 -15.06 -50.66 17.83
C ARG A 480 -13.99 -50.39 18.86
N GLU A 481 -13.55 -51.41 19.60
CA GLU A 481 -12.42 -51.27 20.50
C GLU A 481 -11.15 -50.81 19.72
N PRO A 482 -10.28 -49.98 20.34
CA PRO A 482 -9.01 -49.58 19.76
C PRO A 482 -8.05 -50.74 19.62
N ASP A 483 -7.22 -50.68 18.58
CA ASP A 483 -6.18 -51.69 18.35
C ASP A 483 -4.98 -51.49 19.30
N ALA A 484 -4.78 -50.28 19.82
CA ALA A 484 -3.79 -49.98 20.85
C ALA A 484 -4.29 -48.83 21.74
N VAL A 485 -3.89 -48.87 23.01
CA VAL A 485 -4.11 -47.82 23.98
C VAL A 485 -2.82 -47.59 24.75
N LEU A 486 -2.36 -46.35 24.80
CA LEU A 486 -1.24 -45.92 25.63
C LEU A 486 -1.63 -44.75 26.48
N ALA A 487 -1.13 -44.70 27.72
CA ALA A 487 -1.44 -43.64 28.67
C ALA A 487 -0.19 -43.20 29.42
N ASP A 488 0.02 -41.89 29.49
CA ASP A 488 1.11 -41.26 30.22
C ASP A 488 0.58 -40.10 31.09
N ALA A 489 0.93 -40.06 32.37
CA ALA A 489 0.65 -38.91 33.22
C ALA A 489 1.59 -37.76 32.82
N THR A 490 1.04 -36.53 32.69
CA THR A 490 1.86 -35.33 32.55
C THR A 490 2.39 -34.90 33.92
N GLU A 491 3.52 -34.19 33.94
CA GLU A 491 4.07 -33.66 35.18
C GLU A 491 3.27 -32.40 35.62
N VAL A 492 3.22 -32.13 36.93
CA VAL A 492 2.56 -30.91 37.45
C VAL A 492 3.21 -29.62 36.96
N ASN A 493 4.44 -29.64 36.56
CA ASN A 493 5.20 -28.54 35.96
C ASN A 493 5.43 -28.71 34.45
N GLN A 494 4.69 -29.59 33.78
CA GLN A 494 4.88 -29.91 32.35
C GLN A 494 4.81 -28.66 31.47
N ALA A 495 3.92 -27.73 31.76
CA ALA A 495 3.82 -26.47 30.99
C ALA A 495 5.07 -25.60 31.13
N LEU A 496 5.69 -25.59 32.34
CA LEU A 496 6.95 -24.86 32.55
C LEU A 496 8.13 -25.48 31.82
N LEU A 497 8.14 -26.80 31.65
CA LEU A 497 9.14 -27.49 30.85
C LEU A 497 8.90 -27.23 29.33
N TYR A 498 7.67 -27.44 28.85
CA TYR A 498 7.35 -27.31 27.43
C TYR A 498 7.61 -25.90 26.89
N ARG A 499 7.32 -24.83 27.68
CA ARG A 499 7.60 -23.46 27.24
C ARG A 499 9.08 -23.20 26.88
N LEU A 500 10.00 -23.96 27.46
CA LEU A 500 11.43 -23.83 27.17
C LEU A 500 11.78 -24.29 25.75
N CYS A 501 10.91 -25.06 25.11
CA CYS A 501 11.04 -25.44 23.70
C CYS A 501 10.66 -24.31 22.72
N GLY A 502 10.22 -23.12 23.22
CA GLY A 502 9.95 -21.96 22.39
C GLY A 502 8.49 -21.45 22.43
N ASP A 503 7.54 -22.16 23.05
CA ASP A 503 6.16 -21.67 23.20
C ASP A 503 5.99 -20.88 24.51
N TRP A 504 6.27 -19.58 24.45
CA TRP A 504 6.26 -18.70 25.63
C TRP A 504 4.89 -18.05 25.91
N ASN A 505 3.82 -18.55 25.33
CA ASN A 505 2.49 -17.98 25.54
C ASN A 505 2.16 -17.93 27.06
N PRO A 506 1.96 -16.73 27.64
CA PRO A 506 1.79 -16.57 29.09
C PRO A 506 0.55 -17.26 29.65
N MET A 507 -0.43 -17.58 28.81
CA MET A 507 -1.66 -18.28 29.21
C MET A 507 -1.39 -19.64 29.87
N HIS A 508 -0.28 -20.27 29.53
CA HIS A 508 0.09 -21.60 30.01
C HIS A 508 0.93 -21.59 31.30
N VAL A 509 1.41 -20.41 31.73
CA VAL A 509 2.36 -20.32 32.84
C VAL A 509 2.09 -19.18 33.82
N ASP A 510 1.37 -18.13 33.41
CA ASP A 510 1.06 -16.97 34.24
C ASP A 510 -0.39 -17.03 34.75
N PRO A 511 -0.61 -17.22 36.08
CA PRO A 511 -1.96 -17.29 36.66
C PRO A 511 -2.78 -16.02 36.42
N ASP A 512 -2.17 -14.84 36.51
CA ASP A 512 -2.87 -13.57 36.34
C ASP A 512 -3.32 -13.36 34.89
N TYR A 513 -2.49 -13.81 33.93
CA TYR A 513 -2.83 -13.77 32.52
C TYR A 513 -3.94 -14.76 32.18
N ALA A 514 -3.87 -16.00 32.70
CA ALA A 514 -4.90 -17.01 32.52
C ALA A 514 -6.25 -16.55 33.09
N ALA A 515 -6.24 -15.95 34.27
CA ALA A 515 -7.44 -15.41 34.91
C ALA A 515 -8.09 -14.28 34.09
N LYS A 516 -7.29 -13.36 33.54
CA LYS A 516 -7.78 -12.29 32.61
C LYS A 516 -8.39 -12.87 31.33
N ALA A 517 -7.92 -14.01 30.88
CA ALA A 517 -8.46 -14.73 29.72
C ALA A 517 -9.69 -15.60 30.07
N GLY A 518 -10.14 -15.64 31.34
CA GLY A 518 -11.31 -16.37 31.79
C GLY A 518 -11.05 -17.80 32.25
N TYR A 519 -9.81 -18.18 32.49
CA TYR A 519 -9.42 -19.50 32.99
C TYR A 519 -9.08 -19.44 34.49
N GLU A 520 -9.49 -20.43 35.24
CA GLU A 520 -9.24 -20.51 36.69
C GLU A 520 -7.73 -20.59 37.02
N LYS A 521 -6.97 -21.28 36.18
CA LYS A 521 -5.51 -21.45 36.30
C LYS A 521 -4.86 -21.76 34.95
N PRO A 522 -3.54 -21.60 34.80
CA PRO A 522 -2.82 -22.03 33.62
C PRO A 522 -3.08 -23.50 33.32
N PHE A 523 -3.14 -23.82 32.02
CA PHE A 523 -3.34 -25.16 31.49
C PHE A 523 -2.23 -25.54 30.51
N LEU A 524 -2.08 -26.83 30.21
CA LEU A 524 -1.02 -27.35 29.36
C LEU A 524 -1.18 -26.85 27.91
N HIS A 525 -0.07 -26.58 27.24
CA HIS A 525 -0.05 -26.26 25.82
C HIS A 525 -0.70 -27.37 24.97
N GLY A 526 -1.60 -26.98 24.07
CA GLY A 526 -2.21 -27.94 23.16
C GLY A 526 -1.20 -28.71 22.33
N LEU A 527 -0.15 -28.03 21.86
CA LEU A 527 0.93 -28.64 21.08
C LEU A 527 1.80 -29.61 21.90
N CYS A 528 1.88 -29.45 23.22
CA CYS A 528 2.47 -30.45 24.10
C CYS A 528 1.63 -31.74 24.08
N THR A 529 0.30 -31.62 24.23
CA THR A 529 -0.63 -32.76 24.13
C THR A 529 -0.52 -33.47 22.76
N PHE A 530 -0.37 -32.67 21.68
CA PHE A 530 -0.13 -33.17 20.33
C PHE A 530 1.19 -33.94 20.20
N GLY A 531 2.24 -33.51 20.92
CA GLY A 531 3.51 -34.22 21.02
C GLY A 531 3.39 -35.61 21.70
N TYR A 532 2.64 -35.68 22.80
CA TYR A 532 2.31 -36.96 23.46
C TYR A 532 1.60 -37.93 22.51
N LEU A 533 0.60 -37.43 21.75
CA LEU A 533 -0.12 -38.25 20.78
C LEU A 533 0.84 -38.84 19.73
N GLY A 534 1.72 -38.01 19.14
CA GLY A 534 2.69 -38.47 18.15
C GLY A 534 3.63 -39.52 18.70
N ARG A 535 4.14 -39.32 19.92
CA ARG A 535 5.01 -40.29 20.61
C ARG A 535 4.29 -41.61 20.88
N HIS A 536 3.03 -41.59 21.34
CA HIS A 536 2.24 -42.79 21.56
C HIS A 536 2.05 -43.62 20.28
N VAL A 537 1.77 -42.96 19.14
CA VAL A 537 1.65 -43.65 17.85
C VAL A 537 2.98 -44.24 17.39
N ILE A 538 4.08 -43.51 17.55
CA ILE A 538 5.44 -44.02 17.21
C ILE A 538 5.78 -45.26 18.04
N LYS A 539 5.46 -45.25 19.33
CA LYS A 539 5.69 -46.38 20.22
C LYS A 539 4.83 -47.58 19.84
N ALA A 540 3.55 -47.38 19.56
CA ALA A 540 2.60 -48.45 19.29
C ALA A 540 2.75 -49.09 17.90
N PHE A 541 3.09 -48.29 16.87
CA PHE A 541 2.97 -48.71 15.48
C PHE A 541 4.27 -48.62 14.67
N CYS A 542 5.32 -47.95 15.19
CA CYS A 542 6.59 -47.76 14.50
C CYS A 542 7.76 -48.46 15.21
N GLY A 543 7.54 -49.19 16.31
CA GLY A 543 8.62 -49.76 17.09
C GLY A 543 9.61 -48.73 17.65
N ASN A 544 9.15 -47.55 17.99
CA ASN A 544 9.94 -46.39 18.38
C ASN A 544 10.85 -45.79 17.27
N ASP A 545 10.65 -46.15 16.01
CA ASP A 545 11.36 -45.49 14.91
C ASP A 545 10.53 -44.28 14.37
N SER A 546 10.87 -43.06 14.81
CA SER A 546 10.21 -41.83 14.42
C SER A 546 10.31 -41.50 12.93
N ARG A 547 11.27 -42.10 12.20
CA ARG A 547 11.49 -41.90 10.78
C ARG A 547 10.36 -42.45 9.91
N LEU A 548 9.54 -43.35 10.46
CA LEU A 548 8.35 -43.90 9.78
C LEU A 548 7.12 -42.98 9.89
N PHE A 549 7.17 -41.94 10.69
CA PHE A 549 6.06 -41.04 10.91
C PHE A 549 5.96 -40.03 9.77
N LYS A 550 4.82 -40.01 9.02
CA LYS A 550 4.63 -39.19 7.84
C LYS A 550 3.79 -37.97 8.11
N SER A 551 2.64 -38.14 8.74
CA SER A 551 1.77 -36.99 9.03
C SER A 551 0.89 -37.21 10.25
N VAL A 552 0.44 -36.13 10.84
CA VAL A 552 -0.56 -36.12 11.91
C VAL A 552 -1.48 -34.94 11.79
N ARG A 553 -2.79 -35.19 11.94
CA ARG A 553 -3.83 -34.19 12.08
C ARG A 553 -4.61 -34.48 13.35
N ALA A 554 -4.90 -33.44 14.14
CA ALA A 554 -5.79 -33.57 15.28
C ALA A 554 -6.45 -32.23 15.64
N ARG A 555 -7.71 -32.30 16.10
CA ARG A 555 -8.48 -31.15 16.57
C ARG A 555 -8.42 -31.08 18.08
N PHE A 556 -8.13 -29.89 18.61
CA PHE A 556 -8.14 -29.61 20.03
C PHE A 556 -9.61 -29.44 20.50
N ALA A 557 -10.03 -30.26 21.45
CA ALA A 557 -11.42 -30.32 21.91
C ALA A 557 -11.61 -29.75 23.31
N SER A 558 -10.65 -30.00 24.22
CA SER A 558 -10.67 -29.49 25.59
C SER A 558 -9.27 -29.20 26.10
N ILE A 559 -9.15 -28.34 27.11
CA ILE A 559 -7.88 -28.06 27.80
C ILE A 559 -7.38 -29.26 28.59
N VAL A 560 -6.07 -29.38 28.71
CA VAL A 560 -5.39 -30.35 29.57
C VAL A 560 -4.83 -29.62 30.78
N MET A 561 -5.02 -30.18 31.96
CA MET A 561 -4.41 -29.65 33.19
C MET A 561 -3.07 -30.37 33.45
N PRO A 562 -2.01 -29.64 33.82
CA PRO A 562 -0.77 -30.29 34.25
C PRO A 562 -1.06 -31.27 35.39
N GLY A 563 -0.59 -32.53 35.27
CA GLY A 563 -0.90 -33.64 36.14
C GLY A 563 -1.97 -34.59 35.60
N ASP A 564 -2.75 -34.21 34.55
CA ASP A 564 -3.67 -35.14 33.89
C ASP A 564 -2.93 -36.30 33.24
N THR A 565 -3.51 -37.49 33.28
CA THR A 565 -3.10 -38.64 32.50
C THR A 565 -3.70 -38.58 31.09
N LEU A 566 -2.86 -38.59 30.09
CA LEU A 566 -3.26 -38.55 28.68
C LEU A 566 -3.33 -39.98 28.11
N GLU A 567 -4.53 -40.44 27.85
CA GLU A 567 -4.77 -41.76 27.22
C GLU A 567 -5.06 -41.56 25.74
N THR A 568 -4.21 -42.13 24.87
CA THR A 568 -4.41 -42.16 23.41
C THR A 568 -4.99 -43.52 22.99
N ARG A 569 -6.17 -43.45 22.37
CA ARG A 569 -6.85 -44.59 21.74
C ARG A 569 -6.55 -44.59 20.25
N MET A 570 -6.18 -45.72 19.69
CA MET A 570 -5.63 -45.82 18.34
C MET A 570 -6.29 -46.96 17.58
N TRP A 571 -6.82 -46.64 16.38
CA TRP A 571 -7.47 -47.61 15.50
C TRP A 571 -6.72 -47.68 14.16
N ARG A 572 -6.20 -48.83 13.79
CA ARG A 572 -5.54 -49.05 12.50
C ARG A 572 -6.58 -49.24 11.40
N GLU A 573 -6.62 -48.33 10.43
CA GLU A 573 -7.49 -48.43 9.24
C GLU A 573 -6.79 -49.13 8.09
N SER A 574 -5.48 -48.97 7.96
CA SER A 574 -4.64 -49.62 6.93
C SER A 574 -3.23 -49.88 7.46
N ALA A 575 -2.35 -50.37 6.61
CA ALA A 575 -0.94 -50.56 6.96
C ALA A 575 -0.25 -49.27 7.39
N THR A 576 -0.69 -48.10 6.83
CA THR A 576 -0.06 -46.81 7.01
C THR A 576 -0.97 -45.76 7.65
N ARG A 577 -2.24 -46.07 7.97
CA ARG A 577 -3.20 -45.06 8.50
C ARG A 577 -3.78 -45.51 9.82
N ILE A 578 -3.71 -44.63 10.82
CA ILE A 578 -4.17 -44.84 12.18
C ILE A 578 -5.12 -43.66 12.55
N ILE A 579 -6.36 -43.95 12.94
CA ILE A 579 -7.26 -43.00 13.59
C ILE A 579 -6.89 -42.91 15.05
N VAL A 580 -6.92 -41.70 15.60
CA VAL A 580 -6.49 -41.43 16.97
C VAL A 580 -7.47 -40.48 17.68
N GLU A 581 -7.66 -40.76 18.97
CA GLU A 581 -8.38 -39.91 19.91
C GLU A 581 -7.63 -39.90 21.24
N MET A 582 -7.59 -38.75 21.92
CA MET A 582 -6.95 -38.66 23.24
C MET A 582 -7.91 -38.07 24.26
N ARG A 583 -7.88 -38.64 25.47
CA ARG A 583 -8.64 -38.12 26.62
C ARG A 583 -7.75 -37.86 27.83
N ALA A 584 -8.18 -36.96 28.70
CA ALA A 584 -7.65 -36.80 30.05
C ALA A 584 -8.47 -37.71 30.97
N VAL A 585 -7.78 -38.72 31.53
CA VAL A 585 -8.43 -39.84 32.25
C VAL A 585 -9.17 -39.36 33.48
N GLU A 586 -8.55 -38.53 34.32
CA GLU A 586 -9.08 -38.08 35.62
C GLU A 586 -10.34 -37.25 35.48
N ARG A 587 -10.50 -36.57 34.38
CA ARG A 587 -11.66 -35.69 34.10
C ARG A 587 -12.65 -36.31 33.13
N ASP A 588 -12.34 -37.45 32.55
CA ASP A 588 -13.11 -38.15 31.52
C ASP A 588 -13.52 -37.24 30.33
N VAL A 589 -12.60 -36.40 29.85
CA VAL A 589 -12.85 -35.48 28.76
C VAL A 589 -11.95 -35.78 27.58
N ILE A 590 -12.49 -35.71 26.34
CA ILE A 590 -11.74 -35.80 25.12
C ILE A 590 -10.97 -34.49 24.94
N VAL A 591 -9.66 -34.56 24.77
CA VAL A 591 -8.76 -33.42 24.61
C VAL A 591 -8.29 -33.25 23.18
N LEU A 592 -8.08 -34.38 22.46
CA LEU A 592 -7.84 -34.39 21.01
C LEU A 592 -8.83 -35.33 20.33
N LYS A 593 -9.46 -34.88 19.25
CA LYS A 593 -10.42 -35.67 18.46
C LYS A 593 -10.21 -35.50 16.97
N ASN A 594 -10.94 -36.28 16.18
CA ASN A 594 -10.90 -36.22 14.72
C ASN A 594 -9.46 -36.35 14.20
N GLY A 595 -8.67 -37.17 14.90
CA GLY A 595 -7.24 -37.34 14.65
C GLY A 595 -6.94 -38.49 13.70
N ALA A 596 -5.94 -38.28 12.84
CA ALA A 596 -5.35 -39.36 12.03
C ALA A 596 -3.85 -39.17 11.92
N VAL A 597 -3.14 -40.28 11.92
CA VAL A 597 -1.70 -40.37 11.67
C VAL A 597 -1.47 -41.20 10.42
N GLU A 598 -0.59 -40.73 9.54
CA GLU A 598 -0.10 -41.53 8.43
C GLU A 598 1.36 -41.89 8.63
N LEU A 599 1.73 -43.08 8.21
CA LEU A 599 3.08 -43.60 8.29
C LEU A 599 3.67 -43.75 6.89
N PHE A 600 4.97 -43.68 6.75
CA PHE A 600 5.67 -44.11 5.57
C PHE A 600 5.68 -45.67 5.52
N GLU A 601 5.61 -46.24 4.35
CA GLU A 601 5.76 -47.71 4.16
C GLU A 601 7.19 -48.18 4.49
N SER A 602 8.16 -47.29 4.25
CA SER A 602 9.57 -47.49 4.60
C SER A 602 10.19 -46.14 4.91
N VAL A 603 11.29 -46.10 5.64
CA VAL A 603 12.02 -44.86 5.94
C VAL A 603 12.40 -44.17 4.63
N PRO A 604 11.97 -42.92 4.38
CA PRO A 604 12.35 -42.19 3.18
C PRO A 604 13.86 -41.85 3.20
N ALA A 605 14.45 -41.78 2.02
CA ALA A 605 15.86 -41.47 1.84
C ALA A 605 16.23 -40.03 2.23
#